data_d3b22fd0dbbb75c50a148d9daa83eefa
#
_entry.id   d3b22fd0dbbb75c50a148d9daa83eefa
#
_cell.length_a   1.000
_cell.length_b   1.000
_cell.length_c   1.000
_cell.angle_alpha   90.00
_cell.angle_beta   90.00
_cell.angle_gamma   90.00
#
_symmetry.space_group_name_H-M   'P 1'
#
loop_
_entity.id
_entity.type
_entity.pdbx_description
1 polymer ?
#
loop_
_entity_poly.entity_id
_entity_poly.type
_entity_poly.pdbx_seq_one_letter_code
_entity_poly.pdbx_strand_id
1 'polypeptide(L)'
;SVRFGPWIYIRTYHDGYHLFPDEMLYNIEEDPYEQFDVAQQNRCVCWQAVYYLNEWHDRMMKTMPYEVDPLWTVIKEGGPYHAKGHLKRYCDWLEKTGRSHAIPELKRRHPREFEK
;
A
#
# COMPACT_ATOMS: atom_id res chain seq x y z
N SER A 1 -0.75 6.05 -5.90
CA SER A 1 0.58 6.24 -6.56
C SER A 1 0.59 7.48 -7.43
N VAL A 2 1.77 7.97 -7.72
CA VAL A 2 2.00 9.07 -8.67
C VAL A 2 3.21 8.78 -9.54
N ARG A 3 3.11 9.13 -10.83
CA ARG A 3 4.21 9.06 -11.79
C ARG A 3 4.59 10.46 -12.25
N PHE A 4 5.88 10.79 -12.24
CA PHE A 4 6.44 12.06 -12.72
C PHE A 4 7.90 11.88 -13.14
N GLY A 5 8.25 12.38 -14.32
CA GLY A 5 9.56 12.09 -14.92
C GLY A 5 9.83 10.58 -14.94
N PRO A 6 11.04 10.13 -14.52
CA PRO A 6 11.39 8.72 -14.47
C PRO A 6 10.84 8.00 -13.21
N TRP A 7 10.13 8.69 -12.33
CA TRP A 7 9.77 8.18 -11.02
C TRP A 7 8.34 7.65 -10.96
N ILE A 8 8.17 6.50 -10.29
CA ILE A 8 6.90 6.03 -9.75
C ILE A 8 7.03 5.99 -8.23
N TYR A 9 6.14 6.69 -7.54
CA TYR A 9 6.01 6.66 -6.08
C TYR A 9 4.68 6.02 -5.68
N ILE A 10 4.74 5.11 -4.71
CA ILE A 10 3.60 4.39 -4.17
C ILE A 10 3.50 4.65 -2.68
N ARG A 11 2.31 5.01 -2.19
CA ARG A 11 1.99 5.11 -0.77
C ARG A 11 1.01 4.01 -0.40
N THR A 12 1.33 3.23 0.61
CA THR A 12 0.54 2.09 1.06
C THR A 12 -0.28 2.44 2.29
N TYR A 13 -1.60 2.33 2.21
CA TYR A 13 -2.51 2.48 3.35
C TYR A 13 -3.02 1.11 3.85
N HIS A 14 -3.07 0.11 2.98
CA HIS A 14 -3.34 -1.28 3.31
C HIS A 14 -2.55 -2.17 2.37
N ASP A 15 -1.77 -3.10 2.92
CA ASP A 15 -0.80 -3.88 2.15
C ASP A 15 -1.39 -5.11 1.45
N GLY A 16 -2.68 -5.37 1.57
CA GLY A 16 -3.35 -6.54 0.97
C GLY A 16 -2.71 -7.87 1.40
N TYR A 17 -2.08 -7.90 2.59
CA TYR A 17 -1.31 -9.03 3.17
C TYR A 17 0.02 -9.35 2.45
N HIS A 18 0.54 -8.42 1.65
CA HIS A 18 1.83 -8.59 0.94
C HIS A 18 3.03 -8.02 1.71
N LEU A 19 2.82 -7.44 2.89
CA LEU A 19 3.86 -6.81 3.72
C LEU A 19 4.58 -5.66 3.02
N PHE A 20 3.91 -4.95 2.11
CA PHE A 20 4.47 -3.76 1.49
C PHE A 20 4.86 -2.71 2.53
N PRO A 21 5.95 -1.97 2.34
CA PRO A 21 6.29 -0.83 3.16
C PRO A 21 5.28 0.31 3.00
N ASP A 22 5.31 1.29 3.89
CA ASP A 22 4.42 2.45 3.87
C ASP A 22 4.59 3.30 2.61
N GLU A 23 5.79 3.29 2.03
CA GLU A 23 6.10 3.97 0.78
C GLU A 23 7.15 3.20 -0.03
N MET A 24 7.08 3.34 -1.35
CA MET A 24 8.05 2.78 -2.30
C MET A 24 8.31 3.81 -3.41
N LEU A 25 9.54 3.84 -3.93
CA LEU A 25 9.94 4.68 -5.06
C LEU A 25 10.76 3.88 -6.05
N TYR A 26 10.43 3.98 -7.33
CA TYR A 26 11.14 3.29 -8.41
C TYR A 26 11.55 4.29 -9.50
N ASN A 27 12.75 4.10 -10.06
CA ASN A 27 13.21 4.79 -11.28
C ASN A 27 12.94 3.88 -12.48
N ILE A 28 11.85 4.10 -13.20
CA ILE A 28 11.41 3.22 -14.29
C ILE A 28 12.26 3.28 -15.58
N GLU A 29 13.17 4.24 -15.69
CA GLU A 29 14.16 4.27 -16.79
C GLU A 29 15.32 3.32 -16.50
N GLU A 30 15.73 3.19 -15.25
CA GLU A 30 16.81 2.31 -14.81
C GLU A 30 16.29 0.93 -14.38
N ASP A 31 15.08 0.88 -13.83
CA ASP A 31 14.39 -0.31 -13.32
C ASP A 31 12.96 -0.39 -13.86
N PRO A 32 12.76 -0.77 -15.14
CA PRO A 32 11.45 -0.81 -15.76
C PRO A 32 10.50 -1.86 -15.17
N TYR A 33 11.01 -2.78 -14.35
CA TYR A 33 10.24 -3.83 -13.68
C TYR A 33 9.97 -3.54 -12.19
N GLU A 34 10.35 -2.34 -11.70
CA GLU A 34 10.07 -1.90 -10.32
C GLU A 34 10.56 -2.89 -9.25
N GLN A 35 11.77 -3.41 -9.40
CA GLN A 35 12.34 -4.43 -8.51
C GLN A 35 13.15 -3.84 -7.35
N PHE A 36 13.66 -2.61 -7.50
CA PHE A 36 14.55 -1.98 -6.55
C PHE A 36 13.92 -0.71 -5.97
N ASP A 37 13.36 -0.84 -4.76
CA ASP A 37 12.86 0.31 -4.02
C ASP A 37 14.00 1.23 -3.59
N VAL A 38 14.01 2.46 -4.11
CA VAL A 38 15.02 3.48 -3.83
C VAL A 38 14.49 4.63 -2.97
N ALA A 39 13.38 4.46 -2.27
CA ALA A 39 12.74 5.51 -1.47
C ALA A 39 13.68 6.07 -0.38
N GLN A 40 14.46 5.22 0.27
CA GLN A 40 15.35 5.65 1.37
C GLN A 40 16.52 6.50 0.86
N GLN A 41 17.01 6.23 -0.34
CA GLN A 41 18.11 6.95 -0.97
C GLN A 41 17.69 8.28 -1.59
N ASN A 42 16.38 8.44 -1.91
CA ASN A 42 15.85 9.56 -2.68
C ASN A 42 14.74 10.31 -1.93
N ARG A 43 14.97 10.69 -0.68
CA ARG A 43 13.95 11.32 0.18
C ARG A 43 13.33 12.59 -0.40
N CYS A 44 14.14 13.43 -1.08
CA CYS A 44 13.63 14.65 -1.70
C CYS A 44 12.62 14.34 -2.82
N VAL A 45 12.86 13.27 -3.59
CA VAL A 45 11.92 12.80 -4.64
C VAL A 45 10.62 12.28 -4.01
N CYS A 46 10.70 11.55 -2.90
CA CYS A 46 9.54 11.11 -2.15
C CYS A 46 8.69 12.30 -1.66
N TRP A 47 9.31 13.35 -1.12
CA TRP A 47 8.59 14.55 -0.69
C TRP A 47 7.90 15.27 -1.85
N GLN A 48 8.56 15.37 -3.00
CA GLN A 48 7.94 15.91 -4.21
C GLN A 48 6.74 15.07 -4.67
N ALA A 49 6.86 13.75 -4.61
CA ALA A 49 5.77 12.82 -4.92
C ALA A 49 4.57 13.01 -3.99
N VAL A 50 4.82 13.15 -2.68
CA VAL A 50 3.78 13.42 -1.67
C VAL A 50 3.08 14.74 -1.97
N TYR A 51 3.82 15.78 -2.35
CA TYR A 51 3.24 17.04 -2.78
C TYR A 51 2.27 16.86 -3.97
N TYR A 52 2.69 16.15 -5.01
CA TYR A 52 1.82 15.90 -6.17
C TYR A 52 0.58 15.07 -5.83
N LEU A 53 0.73 14.06 -4.95
CA LEU A 53 -0.41 13.27 -4.49
C LEU A 53 -1.42 14.12 -3.72
N ASN A 54 -0.95 15.00 -2.83
CA ASN A 54 -1.81 15.87 -2.04
C ASN A 54 -2.53 16.89 -2.94
N GLU A 55 -1.83 17.52 -3.88
CA GLU A 55 -2.43 18.46 -4.83
C GLU A 55 -3.50 17.80 -5.70
N TRP A 56 -3.25 16.56 -6.13
CA TRP A 56 -4.25 15.78 -6.86
C TRP A 56 -5.45 15.45 -5.99
N HIS A 57 -5.22 14.95 -4.77
CA HIS A 57 -6.26 14.60 -3.81
C HIS A 57 -7.14 15.80 -3.48
N ASP A 58 -6.55 16.96 -3.19
CA ASP A 58 -7.28 18.19 -2.90
C ASP A 58 -8.19 18.62 -4.06
N ARG A 59 -7.70 18.48 -5.29
CA ARG A 59 -8.54 18.75 -6.48
C ARG A 59 -9.71 17.77 -6.57
N MET A 60 -9.49 16.49 -6.30
CA MET A 60 -10.56 15.49 -6.32
C MET A 60 -11.57 15.73 -5.21
N MET A 61 -11.13 16.09 -4.01
CA MET A 61 -12.04 16.42 -2.90
C MET A 61 -12.96 17.60 -3.19
N LYS A 62 -12.49 18.62 -3.93
CA LYS A 62 -13.32 19.78 -4.31
C LYS A 62 -14.48 19.44 -5.25
N THR A 63 -14.39 18.34 -5.97
CA THR A 63 -15.39 17.91 -6.98
C THR A 63 -16.05 16.58 -6.64
N MET A 64 -15.73 16.00 -5.47
CA MET A 64 -16.21 14.69 -5.08
C MET A 64 -17.72 14.72 -4.79
N PRO A 65 -18.51 13.80 -5.40
CA PRO A 65 -19.96 13.75 -5.19
C PRO A 65 -20.35 12.97 -3.92
N TYR A 66 -19.43 12.44 -3.15
CA TYR A 66 -19.66 11.63 -1.96
C TYR A 66 -19.38 12.43 -0.69
N GLU A 67 -20.04 12.09 0.41
CA GLU A 67 -19.83 12.73 1.71
C GLU A 67 -18.48 12.36 2.36
N VAL A 68 -17.92 11.21 2.00
CA VAL A 68 -16.67 10.69 2.55
C VAL A 68 -15.78 10.17 1.43
N ASP A 69 -14.48 10.42 1.53
CA ASP A 69 -13.48 9.84 0.63
C ASP A 69 -13.57 8.30 0.65
N PRO A 70 -13.81 7.65 -0.51
CA PRO A 70 -13.91 6.20 -0.60
C PRO A 70 -12.70 5.44 -0.04
N LEU A 71 -11.50 6.03 -0.08
CA LEU A 71 -10.30 5.44 0.51
C LEU A 71 -10.45 5.26 2.03
N TRP A 72 -11.04 6.24 2.74
CA TRP A 72 -11.32 6.14 4.16
C TRP A 72 -12.31 5.01 4.48
N THR A 73 -13.30 4.82 3.63
CA THR A 73 -14.24 3.71 3.77
C THR A 73 -13.52 2.36 3.68
N VAL A 74 -12.67 2.17 2.68
CA VAL A 74 -11.88 0.95 2.51
C VAL A 74 -10.96 0.69 3.71
N ILE A 75 -10.26 1.71 4.19
CA ILE A 75 -9.36 1.60 5.37
C ILE A 75 -10.17 1.25 6.62
N LYS A 76 -11.28 1.93 6.86
CA LYS A 76 -12.17 1.70 8.02
C LYS A 76 -12.77 0.29 8.02
N GLU A 77 -13.07 -0.24 6.86
CA GLU A 77 -13.61 -1.60 6.70
C GLU A 77 -12.54 -2.70 6.86
N GLY A 78 -11.26 -2.35 7.00
CA GLY A 78 -10.17 -3.29 7.21
C GLY A 78 -9.49 -3.76 5.94
N GLY A 79 -9.59 -2.98 4.86
CA GLY A 79 -8.89 -3.21 3.60
C GLY A 79 -9.81 -3.51 2.40
N PRO A 80 -9.23 -3.76 1.24
CA PRO A 80 -9.98 -4.07 0.02
C PRO A 80 -10.85 -5.31 0.19
N TYR A 81 -12.02 -5.30 -0.41
CA TYR A 81 -13.00 -6.39 -0.30
C TYR A 81 -12.42 -7.78 -0.61
N HIS A 82 -11.54 -7.89 -1.60
CA HIS A 82 -10.92 -9.15 -2.00
C HIS A 82 -9.91 -9.70 -0.96
N ALA A 83 -9.39 -8.87 -0.06
CA ALA A 83 -8.46 -9.26 0.99
C ALA A 83 -9.17 -9.52 2.34
N LYS A 84 -10.21 -8.74 2.63
CA LYS A 84 -10.93 -8.76 3.91
C LYS A 84 -11.48 -10.14 4.28
N GLY A 85 -11.13 -10.62 5.49
CA GLY A 85 -11.60 -11.90 6.02
C GLY A 85 -10.85 -13.13 5.50
N HIS A 86 -9.84 -12.96 4.66
CA HIS A 86 -9.10 -14.07 4.04
C HIS A 86 -7.72 -14.34 4.67
N LEU A 87 -7.29 -13.54 5.66
CA LEU A 87 -5.93 -13.63 6.20
C LEU A 87 -5.62 -14.99 6.85
N LYS A 88 -6.56 -15.59 7.57
CA LYS A 88 -6.36 -16.93 8.17
C LYS A 88 -6.03 -17.96 7.10
N ARG A 89 -6.85 -18.02 6.03
CA ARG A 89 -6.63 -18.92 4.90
C ARG A 89 -5.31 -18.64 4.18
N TYR A 90 -4.93 -17.37 4.07
CA TYR A 90 -3.65 -16.99 3.48
C TYR A 90 -2.48 -17.45 4.35
N CYS A 91 -2.55 -17.33 5.68
CA CYS A 91 -1.55 -17.87 6.60
C CYS A 91 -1.39 -19.39 6.46
N ASP A 92 -2.50 -20.13 6.38
CA ASP A 92 -2.46 -21.60 6.17
C ASP A 92 -1.74 -21.95 4.85
N TRP A 93 -1.93 -21.15 3.82
CA TRP A 93 -1.25 -21.34 2.56
C TRP A 93 0.24 -20.99 2.65
N LEU A 94 0.62 -19.93 3.37
CA LEU A 94 2.02 -19.58 3.62
C LEU A 94 2.75 -20.69 4.39
N GLU A 95 2.12 -21.33 5.36
CA GLU A 95 2.68 -22.50 6.07
C GLU A 95 2.94 -23.66 5.11
N LYS A 96 1.94 -24.02 4.31
CA LYS A 96 2.04 -25.11 3.33
C LYS A 96 3.11 -24.89 2.26
N THR A 97 3.44 -23.65 1.97
CA THR A 97 4.41 -23.26 0.94
C THR A 97 5.79 -22.87 1.50
N GLY A 98 6.05 -23.12 2.80
CA GLY A 98 7.34 -22.84 3.44
C GLY A 98 7.64 -21.36 3.67
N ARG A 99 6.63 -20.50 3.66
CA ARG A 99 6.74 -19.04 3.86
C ARG A 99 6.17 -18.57 5.21
N SER A 100 6.14 -19.44 6.20
CA SER A 100 5.61 -19.17 7.54
C SER A 100 6.29 -17.99 8.27
N HIS A 101 7.52 -17.64 7.87
CA HIS A 101 8.24 -16.51 8.44
C HIS A 101 7.51 -15.17 8.34
N ALA A 102 6.61 -14.98 7.35
CA ALA A 102 5.80 -13.77 7.17
C ALA A 102 4.61 -13.69 8.15
N ILE A 103 4.14 -14.79 8.72
CA ILE A 103 2.91 -14.87 9.50
C ILE A 103 2.92 -14.01 10.76
N PRO A 104 3.99 -13.97 11.57
CA PRO A 104 4.02 -13.13 12.77
C PRO A 104 3.80 -11.65 12.46
N GLU A 105 4.42 -11.16 11.40
CA GLU A 105 4.27 -9.75 10.99
C GLU A 105 2.87 -9.47 10.42
N LEU A 106 2.30 -10.37 9.65
CA LEU A 106 0.92 -10.26 9.17
C LEU A 106 -0.08 -10.19 10.33
N LYS A 107 0.08 -11.04 11.34
CA LYS A 107 -0.75 -11.00 12.56
C LYS A 107 -0.62 -9.69 13.31
N ARG A 108 0.60 -9.15 13.41
CA ARG A 108 0.86 -7.87 14.06
C ARG A 108 0.20 -6.70 13.33
N ARG A 109 0.23 -6.69 12.00
CA ARG A 109 -0.36 -5.62 11.18
C ARG A 109 -1.88 -5.67 11.10
N HIS A 110 -2.45 -6.87 11.16
CA HIS A 110 -3.89 -7.10 10.94
C HIS A 110 -4.56 -7.87 12.10
N PRO A 111 -4.47 -7.39 13.36
CA PRO A 111 -4.97 -8.12 14.52
C PRO A 111 -6.48 -8.42 14.44
N ARG A 112 -7.26 -7.49 13.88
CA ARG A 112 -8.72 -7.63 13.73
C ARG A 112 -9.16 -8.85 12.91
N GLU A 113 -8.30 -9.37 12.06
CA GLU A 113 -8.58 -10.58 11.26
C GLU A 113 -8.53 -11.87 12.10
N PHE A 114 -7.96 -11.81 13.31
CA PHE A 114 -7.82 -12.95 14.22
C PHE A 114 -8.72 -12.87 15.46
N GLU A 115 -9.35 -11.74 15.71
CA GLU A 115 -10.19 -11.48 16.89
C GLU A 115 -11.63 -12.03 16.74
N LYS A 116 -11.94 -12.76 15.67
CA LYS A 116 -13.27 -13.35 15.40
C LYS A 116 -13.33 -14.83 15.69
#